data_a411bf1bacc812705f7c9376329a6922
#
_entry.id   a411bf1bacc812705f7c9376329a6922
#
_cell.length_a   1.000
_cell.length_b   1.000
_cell.length_c   1.000
_cell.angle_alpha   90.00
_cell.angle_beta   90.00
_cell.angle_gamma   90.00
#
_symmetry.space_group_name_H-M   'P 1'
#
loop_
_entity.id
_entity.type
_entity.pdbx_description
1 polymer ?
#
loop_
_entity_poly.entity_id
_entity_poly.type
_entity_poly.pdbx_seq_one_letter_code
_entity_poly.pdbx_strand_id
1 'polypeptide(L)'
;FHRNTQIQEYENFKKLVSSIMKSMSELDYYPEVFYSRQLEDIVYSDGEQVLPISFLSAGYQSILWISMDIAYRMAIMNPHHNSYHEIPGIVMIDELDMHLHPKWQWNAIRALEENFPNIQFIIATHSPILISSCKNEHLIHIDDNHHVDYPQAAYAYSIEDVVEFVQ
;
A
#
# COMPACT_ATOMS: atom_id res chain seq x y z
N PHE A 1 -24.20 15.86 15.93
CA PHE A 1 -24.05 15.12 14.68
C PHE A 1 -22.61 15.14 14.16
N HIS A 2 -21.96 16.30 13.95
CA HIS A 2 -20.61 16.41 13.39
C HIS A 2 -19.51 15.69 14.20
N ARG A 3 -19.59 15.65 15.52
CA ARG A 3 -18.55 15.06 16.39
C ARG A 3 -18.50 13.53 16.26
N ASN A 4 -19.66 12.86 16.11
CA ASN A 4 -19.70 11.40 15.93
C ASN A 4 -19.21 10.97 14.56
N THR A 5 -19.45 11.76 13.52
CA THR A 5 -18.97 11.48 12.15
C THR A 5 -17.46 11.57 12.07
N GLN A 6 -16.84 12.60 12.63
CA GLN A 6 -15.38 12.76 12.68
C GLN A 6 -14.69 11.62 13.44
N ILE A 7 -15.30 11.11 14.52
CA ILE A 7 -14.77 9.95 15.25
C ILE A 7 -14.84 8.70 14.38
N GLN A 8 -15.94 8.48 13.65
CA GLN A 8 -16.10 7.31 12.79
C GLN A 8 -15.11 7.34 11.60
N GLU A 9 -14.91 8.48 10.97
CA GLU A 9 -13.94 8.67 9.89
C GLU A 9 -12.51 8.37 10.37
N TYR A 10 -12.15 8.83 11.55
CA TYR A 10 -10.85 8.56 12.16
C TYR A 10 -10.65 7.07 12.49
N GLU A 11 -11.67 6.40 13.02
CA GLU A 11 -11.61 4.96 13.30
C GLU A 11 -11.51 4.13 12.00
N ASN A 12 -12.23 4.53 10.96
CA ASN A 12 -12.15 3.87 9.64
C ASN A 12 -10.73 4.04 9.04
N PHE A 13 -10.17 5.24 9.14
CA PHE A 13 -8.80 5.53 8.73
C PHE A 13 -7.79 4.63 9.44
N LYS A 14 -7.84 4.54 10.77
CA LYS A 14 -6.94 3.68 11.55
C LYS A 14 -7.05 2.22 11.16
N LYS A 15 -8.27 1.71 11.01
CA LYS A 15 -8.51 0.31 10.61
C LYS A 15 -7.92 0.01 9.23
N LEU A 16 -8.09 0.93 8.28
CA LEU A 16 -7.56 0.76 6.93
C LEU A 16 -6.03 0.72 6.92
N VAL A 17 -5.38 1.68 7.58
CA VAL A 17 -3.91 1.71 7.71
C VAL A 17 -3.40 0.43 8.36
N SER A 18 -4.03 0.01 9.45
CA SER A 18 -3.70 -1.22 10.17
C SER A 18 -3.83 -2.46 9.28
N SER A 19 -4.91 -2.55 8.49
CA SER A 19 -5.16 -3.67 7.58
C SER A 19 -4.12 -3.75 6.46
N ILE A 20 -3.78 -2.64 5.83
CA ILE A 20 -2.76 -2.59 4.78
C ILE A 20 -1.39 -3.02 5.34
N MET A 21 -1.01 -2.46 6.49
CA MET A 21 0.26 -2.82 7.13
C MET A 21 0.33 -4.31 7.46
N LYS A 22 -0.76 -4.87 7.99
CA LYS A 22 -0.85 -6.30 8.27
C LYS A 22 -0.66 -7.14 7.01
N SER A 23 -1.41 -6.84 5.95
CA SER A 23 -1.35 -7.59 4.67
C SER A 23 0.03 -7.50 4.03
N MET A 24 0.64 -6.31 3.95
CA MET A 24 1.96 -6.12 3.33
C MET A 24 3.08 -6.81 4.12
N SER A 25 3.04 -6.74 5.45
CA SER A 25 4.11 -7.28 6.31
C SER A 25 3.85 -8.70 6.77
N GLU A 26 2.70 -9.30 6.42
CA GLU A 26 2.25 -10.64 6.87
C GLU A 26 2.28 -10.78 8.39
N LEU A 27 1.82 -9.75 9.09
CA LEU A 27 1.71 -9.80 10.54
C LEU A 27 0.55 -10.70 10.95
N ASP A 28 0.70 -11.38 12.07
CA ASP A 28 -0.36 -12.17 12.70
C ASP A 28 -1.28 -11.33 13.61
N TYR A 29 -0.94 -10.07 13.80
CA TYR A 29 -1.69 -9.06 14.54
C TYR A 29 -2.02 -7.85 13.67
N TYR A 30 -2.92 -7.01 14.17
CA TYR A 30 -3.24 -5.70 13.56
C TYR A 30 -2.46 -4.60 14.30
N PRO A 31 -1.46 -3.98 13.67
CA PRO A 31 -0.76 -2.87 14.29
C PRO A 31 -1.68 -1.65 14.40
N GLU A 32 -1.47 -0.84 15.42
CA GLU A 32 -2.20 0.42 15.59
C GLU A 32 -1.33 1.61 15.22
N VAL A 33 -1.94 2.58 14.58
CA VAL A 33 -1.30 3.88 14.26
C VAL A 33 -2.21 4.98 14.77
N PHE A 34 -1.68 5.84 15.62
CA PHE A 34 -2.45 6.92 16.22
C PHE A 34 -1.57 8.09 16.64
N TYR A 35 -2.18 9.25 16.88
CA TYR A 35 -1.48 10.40 17.46
C TYR A 35 -1.40 10.28 18.97
N SER A 36 -0.19 10.24 19.51
CA SER A 36 0.08 10.22 20.94
C SER A 36 0.23 11.65 21.46
N ARG A 37 -0.69 12.09 22.33
CA ARG A 37 -0.58 13.39 23.00
C ARG A 37 0.62 13.49 23.94
N GLN A 38 1.05 12.35 24.48
CA GLN A 38 2.18 12.31 25.42
C GLN A 38 3.52 12.48 24.71
N LEU A 39 3.65 11.91 23.49
CA LEU A 39 4.86 11.99 22.67
C LEU A 39 4.78 13.15 21.65
N GLU A 40 3.61 13.78 21.51
CA GLU A 40 3.31 14.84 20.53
C GLU A 40 3.64 14.40 19.09
N ASP A 41 3.47 13.09 18.78
CA ASP A 41 3.86 12.48 17.51
C ASP A 41 2.88 11.40 17.08
N ILE A 42 2.93 11.02 15.80
CA ILE A 42 2.26 9.84 15.30
C ILE A 42 3.09 8.63 15.70
N VAL A 43 2.43 7.66 16.32
CA VAL A 43 3.07 6.46 16.85
C VAL A 43 2.50 5.20 16.23
N TYR A 44 3.35 4.20 16.17
CA TYR A 44 3.02 2.82 15.84
C TYR A 44 3.01 2.00 17.12
N SER A 45 2.06 1.06 17.22
CA SER A 45 2.00 0.08 18.31
C SER A 45 1.75 -1.31 17.76
N ASP A 46 2.51 -2.27 18.25
CA ASP A 46 2.31 -3.71 18.03
C ASP A 46 1.53 -4.40 19.17
N GLY A 47 1.08 -3.61 20.15
CA GLY A 47 0.41 -4.08 21.35
C GLY A 47 1.36 -4.27 22.54
N GLU A 48 2.65 -4.41 22.33
CA GLU A 48 3.67 -4.53 23.39
C GLU A 48 4.48 -3.23 23.52
N GLN A 49 4.77 -2.58 22.41
CA GLN A 49 5.57 -1.35 22.34
C GLN A 49 4.82 -0.25 21.61
N VAL A 50 5.09 0.98 22.00
CA VAL A 50 4.61 2.19 21.33
C VAL A 50 5.84 3.01 20.92
N LEU A 51 6.02 3.21 19.62
CA LEU A 51 7.19 3.88 19.06
C LEU A 51 6.75 5.00 18.13
N PRO A 52 7.41 6.17 18.16
CA PRO A 52 7.27 7.17 17.10
C PRO A 52 7.58 6.55 15.73
N ILE A 53 6.86 6.98 14.69
CA ILE A 53 7.06 6.45 13.32
C ILE A 53 8.52 6.61 12.87
N SER A 54 9.18 7.69 13.27
CA SER A 54 10.58 7.98 12.94
C SER A 54 11.57 6.92 13.42
N PHE A 55 11.19 6.07 14.38
CA PHE A 55 12.02 4.97 14.88
C PHE A 55 11.82 3.65 14.13
N LEU A 56 10.82 3.59 13.24
CA LEU A 56 10.61 2.42 12.39
C LEU A 56 11.67 2.38 11.27
N SER A 57 11.90 1.18 10.73
CA SER A 57 12.76 1.05 9.54
C SER A 57 12.18 1.84 8.35
N ALA A 58 13.04 2.23 7.40
CA ALA A 58 12.61 2.99 6.21
C ALA A 58 11.48 2.27 5.45
N GLY A 59 11.54 0.94 5.33
CA GLY A 59 10.48 0.15 4.69
C GLY A 59 9.14 0.23 5.41
N TYR A 60 9.13 0.10 6.74
CA TYR A 60 7.90 0.30 7.53
C TYR A 60 7.33 1.70 7.38
N GLN A 61 8.20 2.72 7.39
CA GLN A 61 7.78 4.10 7.16
C GLN A 61 7.15 4.26 5.79
N SER A 62 7.73 3.69 4.72
CA SER A 62 7.18 3.76 3.36
C SER A 62 5.79 3.14 3.26
N ILE A 63 5.59 1.92 3.78
CA ILE A 63 4.26 1.28 3.82
C ILE A 63 3.26 2.17 4.56
N LEU A 64 3.68 2.69 5.71
CA LEU A 64 2.82 3.51 6.54
C LEU A 64 2.39 4.78 5.82
N TRP A 65 3.34 5.49 5.20
CA TRP A 65 3.07 6.73 4.49
C TRP A 65 2.15 6.52 3.28
N ILE A 66 2.39 5.46 2.48
CA ILE A 66 1.51 5.09 1.36
C ILE A 66 0.09 4.79 1.88
N SER A 67 -0.01 3.97 2.93
CA SER A 67 -1.29 3.59 3.53
C SER A 67 -2.06 4.80 4.06
N MET A 68 -1.35 5.69 4.74
CA MET A 68 -1.93 6.92 5.31
C MET A 68 -2.35 7.90 4.22
N ASP A 69 -1.57 8.09 3.16
CA ASP A 69 -1.90 9.01 2.07
C ASP A 69 -3.15 8.54 1.32
N ILE A 70 -3.23 7.25 0.98
CA ILE A 70 -4.43 6.68 0.34
C ILE A 70 -5.65 6.84 1.24
N ALA A 71 -5.55 6.42 2.50
CA ALA A 71 -6.67 6.50 3.44
C ALA A 71 -7.13 7.95 3.68
N TYR A 72 -6.20 8.89 3.77
CA TYR A 72 -6.48 10.32 3.94
C TYR A 72 -7.22 10.90 2.73
N ARG A 73 -6.73 10.63 1.51
CA ARG A 73 -7.39 11.07 0.27
C ARG A 73 -8.79 10.51 0.15
N MET A 74 -8.96 9.22 0.46
CA MET A 74 -10.28 8.59 0.46
C MET A 74 -11.23 9.26 1.44
N ALA A 75 -10.78 9.57 2.66
CA ALA A 75 -11.58 10.25 3.66
C ALA A 75 -12.02 11.66 3.22
N ILE A 76 -11.10 12.45 2.65
CA ILE A 76 -11.41 13.82 2.19
C ILE A 76 -12.34 13.83 0.98
N MET A 77 -12.08 12.94 0.01
CA MET A 77 -12.84 12.93 -1.25
C MET A 77 -14.24 12.31 -1.08
N ASN A 78 -14.44 11.52 -0.03
CA ASN A 78 -15.69 10.82 0.23
C ASN A 78 -16.20 11.07 1.66
N PRO A 79 -16.47 12.32 2.05
CA PRO A 79 -16.99 12.65 3.36
C PRO A 79 -18.36 11.94 3.53
N HIS A 80 -18.54 11.33 4.69
CA HIS A 80 -19.75 10.58 5.06
C HIS A 80 -19.86 9.14 4.50
N HIS A 81 -18.86 8.64 3.79
CA HIS A 81 -18.85 7.23 3.41
C HIS A 81 -18.43 6.35 4.61
N ASN A 82 -19.25 5.33 4.89
CA ASN A 82 -19.03 4.46 6.05
C ASN A 82 -18.04 3.32 5.79
N SER A 83 -17.70 3.05 4.53
CA SER A 83 -16.82 1.95 4.12
C SER A 83 -15.93 2.36 2.96
N TYR A 84 -14.62 2.37 3.17
CA TYR A 84 -13.65 2.67 2.10
C TYR A 84 -13.57 1.54 1.06
N HIS A 85 -13.92 0.31 1.41
CA HIS A 85 -13.96 -0.82 0.47
C HIS A 85 -14.96 -0.64 -0.68
N GLU A 86 -15.97 0.21 -0.51
CA GLU A 86 -17.02 0.43 -1.50
C GLU A 86 -16.71 1.59 -2.45
N ILE A 87 -15.68 2.37 -2.17
CA ILE A 87 -15.37 3.58 -2.93
C ILE A 87 -14.60 3.21 -4.19
N PRO A 88 -15.14 3.51 -5.39
CA PRO A 88 -14.42 3.34 -6.63
C PRO A 88 -13.44 4.49 -6.85
N GLY A 89 -12.34 4.20 -7.52
CA GLY A 89 -11.35 5.22 -7.83
C GLY A 89 -10.20 4.72 -8.67
N ILE A 90 -9.30 5.63 -9.00
CA ILE A 90 -8.03 5.33 -9.67
C ILE A 90 -6.91 5.91 -8.82
N VAL A 91 -5.93 5.08 -8.49
CA VAL A 91 -4.74 5.49 -7.74
C VAL A 91 -3.51 5.21 -8.59
N MET A 92 -2.69 6.23 -8.79
CA MET A 92 -1.41 6.11 -9.49
C MET A 92 -0.30 6.15 -8.45
N ILE A 93 0.60 5.17 -8.51
CA ILE A 93 1.76 5.07 -7.62
C ILE A 93 3.01 4.92 -8.48
N ASP A 94 3.94 5.83 -8.30
CA ASP A 94 5.26 5.76 -8.91
C ASP A 94 6.26 5.14 -7.94
N GLU A 95 7.10 4.23 -8.42
CA GLU A 95 8.13 3.53 -7.63
C GLU A 95 7.59 2.90 -6.32
N LEU A 96 6.52 2.10 -6.41
CA LEU A 96 5.93 1.42 -5.25
C LEU A 96 6.95 0.58 -4.46
N ASP A 97 7.98 0.08 -5.12
CA ASP A 97 9.05 -0.74 -4.55
C ASP A 97 10.08 0.05 -3.73
N MET A 98 10.09 1.38 -3.84
CA MET A 98 11.10 2.22 -3.19
C MET A 98 11.11 1.99 -1.68
N HIS A 99 12.30 1.63 -1.15
CA HIS A 99 12.55 1.32 0.25
C HIS A 99 11.84 0.09 0.82
N LEU A 100 11.01 -0.63 0.04
CA LEU A 100 10.36 -1.84 0.51
C LEU A 100 11.33 -3.02 0.54
N HIS A 101 11.29 -3.79 1.63
CA HIS A 101 11.98 -5.08 1.69
C HIS A 101 11.42 -6.02 0.61
N PRO A 102 12.24 -6.90 -0.03
CA PRO A 102 11.79 -7.82 -1.08
C PRO A 102 10.51 -8.60 -0.75
N LYS A 103 10.37 -9.08 0.48
CA LYS A 103 9.16 -9.78 0.94
C LYS A 103 7.91 -8.88 0.87
N TRP A 104 8.06 -7.59 1.17
CA TRP A 104 6.95 -6.64 1.14
C TRP A 104 6.61 -6.21 -0.29
N GLN A 105 7.62 -6.10 -1.16
CA GLN A 105 7.38 -5.89 -2.59
C GLN A 105 6.51 -7.02 -3.16
N TRP A 106 6.80 -8.28 -2.81
CA TRP A 106 6.01 -9.44 -3.22
C TRP A 106 4.55 -9.38 -2.77
N ASN A 107 4.28 -8.80 -1.61
CA ASN A 107 2.93 -8.72 -1.06
C ASN A 107 2.18 -7.42 -1.40
N ALA A 108 2.87 -6.41 -1.94
CA ALA A 108 2.34 -5.05 -2.06
C ALA A 108 1.08 -4.98 -2.92
N ILE A 109 1.10 -5.55 -4.12
CA ILE A 109 -0.06 -5.52 -5.05
C ILE A 109 -1.25 -6.21 -4.41
N ARG A 110 -1.06 -7.43 -3.89
CA ARG A 110 -2.11 -8.19 -3.23
C ARG A 110 -2.71 -7.41 -2.04
N ALA A 111 -1.87 -6.79 -1.22
CA ALA A 111 -2.34 -6.02 -0.07
C ALA A 111 -3.18 -4.81 -0.48
N LEU A 112 -2.81 -4.13 -1.58
CA LEU A 112 -3.61 -3.03 -2.12
C LEU A 112 -4.95 -3.52 -2.65
N GLU A 113 -5.00 -4.59 -3.44
CA GLU A 113 -6.22 -5.17 -3.99
C GLU A 113 -7.19 -5.66 -2.90
N GLU A 114 -6.67 -6.38 -1.89
CA GLU A 114 -7.47 -6.88 -0.77
C GLU A 114 -8.11 -5.75 0.05
N ASN A 115 -7.40 -4.64 0.22
CA ASN A 115 -7.89 -3.51 1.02
C ASN A 115 -8.73 -2.51 0.20
N PHE A 116 -8.61 -2.50 -1.12
CA PHE A 116 -9.27 -1.57 -2.02
C PHE A 116 -9.84 -2.26 -3.26
N PRO A 117 -10.84 -3.15 -3.10
CA PRO A 117 -11.32 -4.00 -4.20
C PRO A 117 -11.99 -3.23 -5.36
N ASN A 118 -12.38 -1.97 -5.15
CA ASN A 118 -13.03 -1.13 -6.14
C ASN A 118 -12.11 -0.02 -6.70
N ILE A 119 -10.82 -0.06 -6.33
CA ILE A 119 -9.83 0.88 -6.85
C ILE A 119 -9.02 0.22 -7.97
N GLN A 120 -8.90 0.93 -9.08
CA GLN A 120 -7.90 0.60 -10.11
C GLN A 120 -6.56 1.21 -9.73
N PHE A 121 -5.55 0.37 -9.53
CA PHE A 121 -4.17 0.82 -9.33
C PHE A 121 -3.43 0.87 -10.66
N ILE A 122 -2.68 1.95 -10.89
CA ILE A 122 -1.71 2.10 -11.97
C ILE A 122 -0.37 2.31 -11.29
N ILE A 123 0.52 1.32 -11.40
CA ILE A 123 1.76 1.27 -10.64
C ILE A 123 2.93 1.29 -11.63
N ALA A 124 3.85 2.24 -11.48
CA ALA A 124 5.14 2.21 -12.15
C ALA A 124 6.18 1.60 -11.19
N THR A 125 7.04 0.73 -11.73
CA THR A 125 8.08 0.07 -10.96
C THR A 125 9.21 -0.43 -11.86
N HIS A 126 10.42 -0.49 -11.32
CA HIS A 126 11.56 -1.17 -11.90
C HIS A 126 11.91 -2.46 -11.14
N SER A 127 11.09 -2.89 -10.19
CA SER A 127 11.37 -4.07 -9.36
C SER A 127 10.97 -5.38 -10.06
N PRO A 128 11.93 -6.26 -10.36
CA PRO A 128 11.63 -7.60 -10.86
C PRO A 128 10.77 -8.42 -9.90
N ILE A 129 10.91 -8.18 -8.59
CA ILE A 129 10.15 -8.90 -7.55
C ILE A 129 8.68 -8.52 -7.61
N LEU A 130 8.39 -7.22 -7.73
CA LEU A 130 7.02 -6.72 -7.82
C LEU A 130 6.36 -7.19 -9.11
N ILE A 131 7.08 -7.14 -10.25
CA ILE A 131 6.61 -7.66 -11.53
C ILE A 131 6.34 -9.17 -11.44
N SER A 132 7.24 -9.96 -10.84
CA SER A 132 7.05 -11.41 -10.66
C SER A 132 5.89 -11.76 -9.72
N SER A 133 5.44 -10.83 -8.88
CA SER A 133 4.28 -11.03 -7.99
C SER A 133 2.94 -10.89 -8.70
N CYS A 134 2.91 -10.29 -9.90
CA CYS A 134 1.69 -10.07 -10.69
C CYS A 134 1.10 -11.39 -11.19
N LYS A 135 -0.18 -11.64 -10.88
CA LYS A 135 -0.90 -12.86 -11.27
C LYS A 135 -1.84 -12.65 -12.44
N ASN A 136 -2.78 -11.72 -12.27
CA ASN A 136 -3.85 -11.46 -13.23
C ASN A 136 -3.81 -10.00 -13.72
N GLU A 137 -2.87 -9.26 -13.24
CA GLU A 137 -2.67 -7.85 -13.53
C GLU A 137 -2.17 -7.70 -14.97
N HIS A 138 -2.53 -6.60 -15.59
CA HIS A 138 -2.03 -6.27 -16.91
C HIS A 138 -0.67 -5.58 -16.79
N LEU A 139 0.36 -6.25 -17.28
CA LEU A 139 1.68 -5.64 -17.41
C LEU A 139 1.72 -4.78 -18.66
N ILE A 140 2.32 -3.61 -18.54
CA ILE A 140 2.62 -2.71 -19.64
C ILE A 140 4.12 -2.45 -19.58
N HIS A 141 4.83 -2.90 -20.60
CA HIS A 141 6.25 -2.62 -20.76
C HIS A 141 6.44 -1.48 -21.76
N ILE A 142 7.27 -0.52 -21.40
CA ILE A 142 7.62 0.62 -22.25
C ILE A 142 9.14 0.61 -22.39
N ASP A 143 9.64 0.35 -23.61
CA ASP A 143 11.05 0.34 -23.90
C ASP A 143 11.64 1.76 -24.04
N ASP A 144 12.96 1.87 -24.17
CA ASP A 144 13.69 3.12 -24.34
C ASP A 144 13.31 3.87 -25.65
N ASN A 145 12.74 3.19 -26.63
CA ASN A 145 12.24 3.77 -27.88
C ASN A 145 10.75 4.15 -27.79
N HIS A 146 10.15 4.08 -26.62
CA HIS A 146 8.74 4.37 -26.35
C HIS A 146 7.78 3.37 -27.03
N HIS A 147 8.22 2.18 -27.38
CA HIS A 147 7.33 1.11 -27.79
C HIS A 147 6.62 0.53 -26.56
N VAL A 148 5.34 0.21 -26.76
CA VAL A 148 4.49 -0.33 -25.69
C VAL A 148 4.16 -1.78 -26.02
N ASP A 149 4.50 -2.68 -25.10
CA ASP A 149 4.20 -4.10 -25.16
C ASP A 149 3.29 -4.50 -23.98
N TYR A 150 2.50 -5.55 -24.19
CA TYR A 150 1.59 -6.12 -23.20
C TYR A 150 1.98 -7.57 -22.93
N PRO A 151 3.02 -7.78 -22.11
CA PRO A 151 3.45 -9.13 -21.79
C PRO A 151 2.39 -9.88 -20.97
N GLN A 152 2.43 -11.20 -21.05
CA GLN A 152 1.61 -12.01 -20.15
C GLN A 152 2.14 -11.87 -18.72
N ALA A 153 1.25 -12.05 -17.72
CA ALA A 153 1.62 -11.95 -16.32
C ALA A 153 2.84 -12.82 -16.00
N ALA A 154 3.86 -12.20 -15.41
CA ALA A 154 5.14 -12.84 -15.10
C ALA A 154 5.11 -13.66 -13.80
N TYR A 155 3.93 -14.00 -13.29
CA TYR A 155 3.80 -14.74 -12.03
C TYR A 155 4.60 -16.03 -12.04
N ALA A 156 5.48 -16.17 -11.06
CA ALA A 156 6.40 -17.29 -10.89
C ALA A 156 7.52 -17.42 -11.95
N TYR A 157 7.73 -16.45 -12.82
CA TYR A 157 9.00 -16.38 -13.55
C TYR A 157 10.16 -16.17 -12.56
N SER A 158 11.33 -16.71 -12.91
CA SER A 158 12.51 -16.41 -12.11
C SER A 158 12.83 -14.90 -12.22
N ILE A 159 13.49 -14.35 -11.19
CA ILE A 159 13.93 -12.95 -11.22
C ILE A 159 14.84 -12.71 -12.44
N GLU A 160 15.63 -13.71 -12.84
CA GLU A 160 16.51 -13.68 -14.01
C GLU A 160 15.71 -13.52 -15.32
N ASP A 161 14.62 -14.29 -15.49
CA ASP A 161 13.74 -14.17 -16.66
C ASP A 161 13.08 -12.80 -16.74
N VAL A 162 12.67 -12.23 -15.60
CA VAL A 162 12.05 -10.88 -15.55
C VAL A 162 13.09 -9.80 -15.85
N VAL A 163 14.31 -9.93 -15.37
CA VAL A 163 15.39 -8.97 -15.66
C VAL A 163 15.75 -8.96 -17.14
N GLU A 164 15.82 -10.11 -17.80
CA GLU A 164 16.03 -10.19 -19.26
C GLU A 164 14.87 -9.56 -20.06
N PHE A 165 13.69 -9.56 -19.48
CA PHE A 165 12.49 -9.01 -20.11
C PHE A 165 12.39 -7.48 -19.96
N VAL A 166 12.97 -6.89 -18.90
CA VAL A 166 12.89 -5.46 -18.58
C VAL A 166 14.13 -4.68 -19.09
N GLN A 167 15.17 -5.37 -19.64
CA GLN A 167 16.30 -4.76 -20.32
C GLN A 167 16.04 -4.52 -21.80
#